data_ccf456609eed092ab069edb6af7cfe75
#
_entry.id   ccf456609eed092ab069edb6af7cfe75
#
_cell.length_a   1.000
_cell.length_b   1.000
_cell.length_c   1.000
_cell.angle_alpha   90.00
_cell.angle_beta   90.00
_cell.angle_gamma   90.00
#
_symmetry.space_group_name_H-M   'P 1'
#
loop_
_entity.id
_entity.type
_entity.pdbx_description
1 polymer ?
#
loop_
_entity_poly.entity_id
_entity_poly.type
_entity_poly.pdbx_seq_one_letter_code
_entity_poly.pdbx_strand_id
1 'polypeptide(L)'
;MFCTACGTENSADSRFCAHCGAQLGNAVQAGGSRPGGPDSTSVYSSAGGLHAADTEGDFSAEAHQRAVDALTPGSALLVVKRGPNAGSRFLLDRDTTTAGRHPDSDIFLDDVTVSRRHVEFRRDGSGFAVYDVGSLNGTYVNRERIDSAALAGGDEVQIGKFRLVYLTAAGVGAQA
;
A
#
# COMPACT_ATOMS: atom_id res chain seq x y z
N MET A 1 -24.22 19.15 7.31
CA MET A 1 -24.02 18.37 8.56
C MET A 1 -22.55 18.04 8.72
N PHE A 2 -22.08 17.93 9.96
CA PHE A 2 -20.69 17.62 10.24
C PHE A 2 -20.46 16.12 10.38
N CYS A 3 -19.38 15.65 9.82
CA CYS A 3 -18.97 14.26 9.97
C CYS A 3 -18.52 14.00 11.42
N THR A 4 -19.09 13.00 12.08
CA THR A 4 -18.75 12.64 13.46
C THR A 4 -17.35 11.98 13.57
N ALA A 5 -16.81 11.49 12.46
CA ALA A 5 -15.49 10.85 12.44
C ALA A 5 -14.35 11.82 12.21
N CYS A 6 -14.52 12.83 11.36
CA CYS A 6 -13.44 13.77 10.99
C CYS A 6 -13.78 15.25 11.17
N GLY A 7 -15.02 15.59 11.55
CA GLY A 7 -15.46 16.97 11.75
C GLY A 7 -15.66 17.79 10.48
N THR A 8 -15.50 17.22 9.30
CA THR A 8 -15.67 17.93 8.04
C THR A 8 -17.15 18.22 7.77
N GLU A 9 -17.46 19.42 7.32
CA GLU A 9 -18.78 19.81 6.89
C GLU A 9 -19.13 19.15 5.53
N ASN A 10 -20.30 18.53 5.47
CA ASN A 10 -20.81 17.86 4.28
C ASN A 10 -22.24 18.37 3.99
N SER A 11 -22.65 18.27 2.75
CA SER A 11 -24.02 18.60 2.36
C SER A 11 -25.03 17.72 3.11
N ALA A 12 -26.18 18.28 3.43
CA ALA A 12 -27.24 17.59 4.17
C ALA A 12 -27.72 16.31 3.51
N ASP A 13 -27.57 16.20 2.19
CA ASP A 13 -27.98 15.06 1.38
C ASP A 13 -26.87 14.00 1.18
N SER A 14 -25.69 14.25 1.70
CA SER A 14 -24.56 13.32 1.54
C SER A 14 -24.71 12.11 2.44
N ARG A 15 -24.68 10.92 1.86
CA ARG A 15 -24.71 9.66 2.59
C ARG A 15 -23.36 9.26 3.16
N PHE A 16 -22.30 9.79 2.58
CA PHE A 16 -20.92 9.52 2.97
C PHE A 16 -20.13 10.82 3.06
N CYS A 17 -19.21 10.90 4.00
CA CYS A 17 -18.33 12.03 4.12
C CYS A 17 -17.38 12.11 2.92
N ALA A 18 -17.34 13.26 2.27
CA ALA A 18 -16.47 13.47 1.11
C ALA A 18 -14.98 13.45 1.46
N HIS A 19 -14.64 13.63 2.73
CA HIS A 19 -13.27 13.68 3.18
C HIS A 19 -12.73 12.33 3.70
N CYS A 20 -13.50 11.61 4.52
CA CYS A 20 -13.03 10.37 5.15
C CYS A 20 -13.82 9.11 4.74
N GLY A 21 -14.84 9.25 3.90
CA GLY A 21 -15.68 8.13 3.46
C GLY A 21 -16.60 7.54 4.54
N ALA A 22 -16.60 8.08 5.76
CA ALA A 22 -17.46 7.60 6.82
C ALA A 22 -18.93 7.82 6.48
N GLN A 23 -19.76 6.85 6.79
CA GLN A 23 -21.21 6.94 6.57
C GLN A 23 -21.81 8.03 7.48
N LEU A 24 -22.42 9.03 6.88
CA LEU A 24 -23.14 10.07 7.57
C LEU A 24 -24.54 9.54 7.86
N GLY A 25 -24.70 8.90 9.01
CA GLY A 25 -25.96 8.32 9.41
C GLY A 25 -27.01 9.37 9.63
N ASN A 26 -28.01 9.39 8.79
CA ASN A 26 -29.27 10.02 9.13
C ASN A 26 -30.05 9.02 9.98
N ALA A 27 -30.00 9.21 11.28
CA ALA A 27 -30.88 8.51 12.19
C ALA A 27 -32.30 9.10 12.01
N VAL A 28 -32.99 8.66 10.99
CA VAL A 28 -34.44 8.79 10.96
C VAL A 28 -35.00 7.48 11.49
N GLN A 29 -35.43 7.54 12.72
CA GLN A 29 -36.37 6.60 13.24
C GLN A 29 -37.60 6.56 12.33
N ALA A 30 -37.88 5.41 11.84
CA ALA A 30 -39.24 5.08 11.47
C ALA A 30 -39.56 3.78 12.16
N GLY A 31 -40.30 3.91 13.23
CA GLY A 31 -41.06 2.82 13.76
C GLY A 31 -42.09 2.39 12.72
N GLY A 32 -42.41 1.12 12.69
CA GLY A 32 -43.52 0.61 11.88
C GLY A 32 -43.36 -0.85 11.49
N SER A 33 -43.72 -1.71 12.40
CA SER A 33 -44.54 -2.92 12.19
C SER A 33 -44.26 -3.84 10.99
N ARG A 34 -43.93 -5.05 11.36
CA ARG A 34 -44.15 -6.31 10.63
C ARG A 34 -45.57 -6.42 10.05
N PRO A 35 -45.85 -7.28 9.03
CA PRO A 35 -45.75 -8.70 9.21
C PRO A 35 -45.23 -9.54 8.02
N GLY A 36 -44.65 -10.62 8.34
CA GLY A 36 -44.88 -11.97 7.92
C GLY A 36 -44.98 -12.33 6.45
N GLY A 37 -44.18 -13.30 6.03
CA GLY A 37 -44.44 -14.08 4.85
C GLY A 37 -43.19 -14.81 4.42
N PRO A 38 -43.36 -16.07 4.06
CA PRO A 38 -42.39 -17.09 4.27
C PRO A 38 -41.48 -17.37 3.09
N ASP A 39 -40.41 -18.07 3.38
CA ASP A 39 -39.66 -18.98 2.52
C ASP A 39 -39.26 -18.48 1.13
N SER A 40 -38.03 -18.19 1.02
CA SER A 40 -37.27 -18.60 -0.15
C SER A 40 -35.93 -19.12 0.31
N THR A 41 -35.93 -20.38 0.60
CA THR A 41 -34.75 -21.22 0.71
C THR A 41 -34.01 -21.16 -0.63
N SER A 42 -33.08 -20.30 -0.75
CA SER A 42 -32.02 -20.43 -1.75
C SER A 42 -30.81 -20.94 -1.06
N VAL A 43 -30.73 -22.24 -1.03
CA VAL A 43 -29.50 -22.99 -0.73
C VAL A 43 -28.50 -22.65 -1.83
N TYR A 44 -27.66 -21.66 -1.60
CA TYR A 44 -26.39 -21.65 -2.23
C TYR A 44 -25.37 -22.21 -1.25
N SER A 45 -25.25 -23.51 -1.32
CA SER A 45 -24.08 -24.20 -0.82
C SER A 45 -22.90 -23.74 -1.67
N SER A 46 -22.24 -22.70 -1.28
CA SER A 46 -20.85 -22.49 -1.63
C SER A 46 -20.10 -22.53 -0.33
N ALA A 47 -19.57 -23.69 -0.07
CA ALA A 47 -18.49 -23.87 0.86
C ALA A 47 -17.34 -22.96 0.42
N GLY A 48 -17.23 -21.84 1.03
CA GLY A 48 -16.13 -20.94 0.92
C GLY A 48 -16.04 -20.21 2.25
N GLY A 49 -15.32 -20.80 3.18
CA GLY A 49 -14.99 -20.16 4.44
C GLY A 49 -14.30 -18.83 4.13
N LEU A 50 -15.04 -17.75 4.29
CA LEU A 50 -14.44 -16.44 4.41
C LEU A 50 -13.83 -16.34 5.80
N HIS A 51 -12.63 -16.85 5.91
CA HIS A 51 -11.74 -16.34 6.89
C HIS A 51 -11.44 -14.90 6.46
N ALA A 52 -11.89 -13.95 7.27
CA ALA A 52 -11.26 -12.66 7.31
C ALA A 52 -9.87 -12.90 7.89
N ALA A 53 -9.03 -13.52 7.08
CA ALA A 53 -7.62 -13.59 7.32
C ALA A 53 -7.06 -12.30 6.80
N ASP A 54 -6.19 -11.72 7.59
CA ASP A 54 -5.20 -10.77 7.16
C ASP A 54 -4.92 -10.95 5.69
N THR A 55 -5.37 -10.00 4.89
CA THR A 55 -5.05 -9.98 3.48
C THR A 55 -3.59 -9.59 3.38
N GLU A 56 -2.72 -10.55 3.62
CA GLU A 56 -1.42 -10.54 2.99
C GLU A 56 -1.78 -10.55 1.51
N GLY A 57 -1.63 -9.38 0.88
CA GLY A 57 -1.90 -9.21 -0.53
C GLY A 57 -1.25 -10.37 -1.26
N ASP A 58 -2.02 -11.05 -2.06
CA ASP A 58 -1.58 -12.21 -2.81
C ASP A 58 -0.30 -11.88 -3.58
N PHE A 59 0.83 -12.21 -2.94
CA PHE A 59 2.14 -12.19 -3.56
C PHE A 59 2.27 -13.39 -4.48
N SER A 60 1.35 -13.50 -5.44
CA SER A 60 1.55 -14.50 -6.46
C SER A 60 2.81 -14.13 -7.25
N ALA A 61 3.80 -14.98 -7.15
CA ALA A 61 5.07 -14.82 -7.86
C ALA A 61 4.86 -14.57 -9.37
N GLU A 62 3.79 -15.14 -9.92
CA GLU A 62 3.40 -14.96 -11.31
C GLU A 62 2.93 -13.56 -11.65
N ALA A 63 2.17 -12.90 -10.78
CA ALA A 63 1.73 -11.52 -10.99
C ALA A 63 2.91 -10.54 -10.93
N HIS A 64 3.87 -10.81 -10.06
CA HIS A 64 5.10 -10.03 -9.97
C HIS A 64 6.01 -10.24 -11.18
N GLN A 65 6.13 -11.47 -11.64
CA GLN A 65 6.93 -11.79 -12.82
C GLN A 65 6.40 -11.07 -14.06
N ARG A 66 5.10 -11.07 -14.29
CA ARG A 66 4.49 -10.33 -15.40
C ARG A 66 4.72 -8.82 -15.30
N ALA A 67 4.67 -8.27 -14.09
CA ALA A 67 4.95 -6.85 -13.88
C ALA A 67 6.42 -6.51 -14.15
N VAL A 68 7.33 -7.42 -13.78
CA VAL A 68 8.77 -7.28 -14.04
C VAL A 68 9.07 -7.41 -15.54
N ASP A 69 8.43 -8.34 -16.22
CA ASP A 69 8.62 -8.54 -17.68
C ASP A 69 8.12 -7.35 -18.51
N ALA A 70 7.19 -6.57 -17.96
CA ALA A 70 6.69 -5.35 -18.57
C ALA A 70 7.55 -4.10 -18.29
N LEU A 71 8.58 -4.22 -17.43
CA LEU A 71 9.45 -3.10 -17.11
C LEU A 71 10.36 -2.76 -18.29
N THR A 72 10.50 -1.45 -18.53
CA THR A 72 11.52 -0.97 -19.47
C THR A 72 12.92 -1.14 -18.90
N PRO A 73 13.94 -1.38 -19.73
CA PRO A 73 15.33 -1.44 -19.27
C PRO A 73 15.70 -0.20 -18.46
N GLY A 74 16.30 -0.40 -17.29
CA GLY A 74 16.68 0.67 -16.38
C GLY A 74 15.57 1.18 -15.46
N SER A 75 14.39 0.57 -15.51
CA SER A 75 13.32 0.80 -14.54
C SER A 75 13.26 -0.31 -13.51
N ALA A 76 12.67 -0.01 -12.36
CA ALA A 76 12.44 -0.96 -11.29
C ALA A 76 11.04 -0.80 -10.72
N LEU A 77 10.59 -1.79 -9.96
CA LEU A 77 9.30 -1.80 -9.30
C LEU A 77 9.49 -2.02 -7.81
N LEU A 78 8.81 -1.23 -7.01
CA LEU A 78 8.66 -1.46 -5.58
C LEU A 78 7.26 -1.98 -5.31
N VAL A 79 7.15 -3.09 -4.62
CA VAL A 79 5.88 -3.71 -4.23
C VAL A 79 5.76 -3.69 -2.72
N VAL A 80 4.68 -3.15 -2.21
CA VAL A 80 4.40 -3.17 -0.77
C VAL A 80 3.99 -4.57 -0.37
N LYS A 81 4.88 -5.26 0.33
CA LYS A 81 4.68 -6.61 0.85
C LYS A 81 3.88 -6.60 2.15
N ARG A 82 4.18 -5.63 3.01
CA ARG A 82 3.56 -5.52 4.32
C ARG A 82 3.36 -4.06 4.71
N GLY A 83 2.28 -3.78 5.41
CA GLY A 83 1.90 -2.47 5.89
C GLY A 83 0.58 -2.01 5.31
N PRO A 84 0.16 -0.78 5.63
CA PRO A 84 -0.96 -0.14 4.97
C PRO A 84 -0.74 -0.15 3.45
N ASN A 85 -1.77 -0.43 2.67
CA ASN A 85 -1.69 -0.55 1.21
C ASN A 85 -0.82 -1.72 0.69
N ALA A 86 -0.71 -2.82 1.43
CA ALA A 86 -0.05 -4.02 0.94
C ALA A 86 -0.60 -4.42 -0.45
N GLY A 87 0.29 -4.79 -1.37
CA GLY A 87 -0.03 -5.04 -2.77
C GLY A 87 0.10 -3.84 -3.70
N SER A 88 0.27 -2.62 -3.17
CA SER A 88 0.55 -1.44 -3.99
C SER A 88 1.91 -1.55 -4.67
N ARG A 89 1.99 -1.00 -5.88
CA ARG A 89 3.19 -1.03 -6.72
C ARG A 89 3.59 0.39 -7.08
N PHE A 90 4.88 0.66 -7.01
CA PHE A 90 5.46 1.95 -7.38
C PHE A 90 6.56 1.74 -8.41
N LEU A 91 6.44 2.41 -9.53
CA LEU A 91 7.44 2.37 -10.60
C LEU A 91 8.60 3.33 -10.29
N LEU A 92 9.81 2.83 -10.38
CA LEU A 92 11.03 3.63 -10.34
C LEU A 92 11.56 3.80 -11.77
N ASP A 93 11.23 4.91 -12.38
CA ASP A 93 11.63 5.26 -13.75
C ASP A 93 12.40 6.58 -13.85
N ARG A 94 12.53 7.28 -12.72
CA ARG A 94 13.23 8.58 -12.61
C ARG A 94 14.59 8.40 -11.95
N ASP A 95 15.45 9.39 -12.13
CA ASP A 95 16.78 9.41 -11.51
C ASP A 95 16.71 9.46 -9.99
N THR A 96 15.72 10.15 -9.47
CA THR A 96 15.44 10.21 -8.03
C THR A 96 13.95 10.10 -7.76
N THR A 97 13.59 9.22 -6.84
CA THR A 97 12.21 9.02 -6.37
C THR A 97 12.20 9.16 -4.86
N THR A 98 11.39 10.07 -4.36
CA THR A 98 11.27 10.32 -2.91
C THR A 98 10.20 9.46 -2.28
N ALA A 99 10.45 8.97 -1.08
CA ALA A 99 9.46 8.23 -0.30
C ALA A 99 9.37 8.78 1.13
N GLY A 100 8.15 8.96 1.60
CA GLY A 100 7.90 9.47 2.94
C GLY A 100 6.44 9.75 3.21
N ARG A 101 6.16 10.30 4.39
CA ARG A 101 4.81 10.67 4.83
C ARG A 101 4.34 12.03 4.30
N HIS A 102 5.22 12.78 3.66
CA HIS A 102 4.83 14.05 3.06
C HIS A 102 3.98 13.80 1.79
N PRO A 103 2.86 14.51 1.61
CA PRO A 103 1.98 14.30 0.43
C PRO A 103 2.66 14.61 -0.90
N ASP A 104 3.71 15.42 -0.92
CA ASP A 104 4.49 15.72 -2.14
C ASP A 104 5.54 14.64 -2.45
N SER A 105 5.68 13.61 -1.61
CA SER A 105 6.57 12.49 -1.91
C SER A 105 6.06 11.70 -3.12
N ASP A 106 6.95 11.26 -3.99
CA ASP A 106 6.59 10.43 -5.15
C ASP A 106 5.95 9.12 -4.70
N ILE A 107 6.46 8.55 -3.62
CA ILE A 107 5.87 7.41 -2.93
C ILE A 107 5.35 7.90 -1.58
N PHE A 108 4.05 8.08 -1.50
CA PHE A 108 3.40 8.53 -0.29
C PHE A 108 3.10 7.34 0.64
N LEU A 109 3.75 7.34 1.80
CA LEU A 109 3.59 6.33 2.84
C LEU A 109 2.95 6.96 4.07
N ASP A 110 1.64 6.87 4.16
CA ASP A 110 0.86 7.51 5.22
C ASP A 110 0.85 6.65 6.49
N ASP A 111 1.91 6.77 7.26
CA ASP A 111 2.03 6.12 8.56
C ASP A 111 2.90 6.96 9.51
N VAL A 112 2.53 6.96 10.79
CA VAL A 112 3.26 7.71 11.83
C VAL A 112 4.68 7.22 12.06
N THR A 113 5.00 5.99 11.68
CA THR A 113 6.34 5.42 11.76
C THR A 113 7.25 5.86 10.62
N VAL A 114 6.69 6.54 9.62
CA VAL A 114 7.42 7.06 8.46
C VAL A 114 7.67 8.54 8.63
N SER A 115 8.90 8.98 8.45
CA SER A 115 9.25 10.39 8.44
C SER A 115 8.73 11.10 7.18
N ARG A 116 8.56 12.41 7.24
CA ARG A 116 8.06 13.21 6.10
C ARG A 116 8.91 13.01 4.85
N ARG A 117 10.23 13.10 5.00
CA ARG A 117 11.24 12.67 4.04
C ARG A 117 12.00 11.53 4.68
N HIS A 118 11.74 10.32 4.23
CA HIS A 118 12.31 9.13 4.85
C HIS A 118 13.47 8.58 4.05
N VAL A 119 13.25 8.28 2.78
CA VAL A 119 14.30 7.79 1.86
C VAL A 119 14.17 8.41 0.48
N GLU A 120 15.25 8.34 -0.26
CA GLU A 120 15.30 8.58 -1.70
C GLU A 120 15.86 7.34 -2.40
N PHE A 121 15.17 6.93 -3.44
CA PHE A 121 15.68 5.94 -4.39
C PHE A 121 16.35 6.68 -5.53
N ARG A 122 17.64 6.46 -5.71
CA ARG A 122 18.43 7.12 -6.75
C ARG A 122 18.93 6.09 -7.74
N ARG A 123 18.88 6.46 -9.02
CA ARG A 123 19.44 5.63 -10.07
C ARG A 123 20.95 5.54 -9.91
N ASP A 124 21.46 4.31 -9.90
CA ASP A 124 22.87 4.00 -9.80
C ASP A 124 23.26 2.98 -10.88
N GLY A 125 23.91 3.44 -11.92
CA GLY A 125 24.26 2.59 -13.04
C GLY A 125 23.05 1.92 -13.70
N SER A 126 22.97 0.61 -13.62
CA SER A 126 21.89 -0.18 -14.21
C SER A 126 20.70 -0.43 -13.25
N GLY A 127 20.80 0.05 -12.01
CA GLY A 127 19.81 -0.20 -10.96
C GLY A 127 19.49 1.03 -10.14
N PHE A 128 19.09 0.81 -8.92
CA PHE A 128 18.79 1.86 -7.96
C PHE A 128 19.48 1.59 -6.63
N ALA A 129 19.79 2.66 -5.91
CA ALA A 129 20.22 2.63 -4.53
C ALA A 129 19.22 3.39 -3.67
N VAL A 130 19.07 2.95 -2.42
CA VAL A 130 18.24 3.64 -1.42
C VAL A 130 19.13 4.45 -0.49
N TYR A 131 18.69 5.66 -0.18
CA TYR A 131 19.37 6.59 0.74
C TYR A 131 18.41 7.04 1.82
N ASP A 132 18.79 6.86 3.08
CA ASP A 132 18.08 7.44 4.20
C ASP A 132 18.42 8.94 4.26
N VAL A 133 17.39 9.78 4.23
CA VAL A 133 17.55 11.25 4.17
C VAL A 133 17.18 11.94 5.47
N GLY A 134 17.29 11.22 6.58
CA GLY A 134 17.03 11.76 7.91
C GLY A 134 15.78 11.18 8.56
N SER A 135 15.57 9.87 8.40
CA SER A 135 14.47 9.18 9.06
C SER A 135 14.67 9.09 10.57
N LEU A 136 13.57 9.21 11.31
CA LEU A 136 13.58 9.05 12.76
C LEU A 136 13.80 7.59 13.17
N ASN A 137 13.13 6.67 12.50
CA ASN A 137 13.13 5.23 12.84
C ASN A 137 14.15 4.40 12.07
N GLY A 138 14.86 5.01 11.13
CA GLY A 138 15.83 4.34 10.28
C GLY A 138 15.21 3.61 9.09
N THR A 139 16.07 3.22 8.17
CA THR A 139 15.75 2.44 6.98
C THR A 139 16.52 1.13 7.05
N TYR A 140 15.87 0.04 6.64
CA TYR A 140 16.46 -1.29 6.71
C TYR A 140 16.38 -1.95 5.33
N VAL A 141 17.47 -2.57 4.92
CA VAL A 141 17.51 -3.42 3.73
C VAL A 141 17.86 -4.84 4.18
N ASN A 142 17.02 -5.80 3.84
CA ASN A 142 17.15 -7.19 4.27
C ASN A 142 17.36 -7.33 5.79
N ARG A 143 16.63 -6.51 6.57
CA ARG A 143 16.66 -6.44 8.04
C ARG A 143 17.93 -5.81 8.62
N GLU A 144 18.80 -5.27 7.81
CA GLU A 144 19.99 -4.54 8.23
C GLU A 144 19.76 -3.04 8.10
N ARG A 145 20.00 -2.28 9.17
CA ARG A 145 19.91 -0.82 9.14
C ARG A 145 21.00 -0.23 8.26
N ILE A 146 20.58 0.65 7.36
CA ILE A 146 21.49 1.28 6.41
C ILE A 146 21.30 2.80 6.38
N ASP A 147 22.34 3.52 6.01
CA ASP A 147 22.25 4.92 5.60
C ASP A 147 22.11 5.03 4.07
N SER A 148 22.73 4.13 3.36
CA SER A 148 22.56 3.92 1.92
C SER A 148 22.93 2.50 1.54
N ALA A 149 22.26 1.97 0.53
CA ALA A 149 22.55 0.64 -0.01
C ALA A 149 22.14 0.55 -1.48
N ALA A 150 22.97 -0.10 -2.28
CA ALA A 150 22.58 -0.50 -3.62
C ALA A 150 21.54 -1.63 -3.54
N LEU A 151 20.50 -1.56 -4.35
CA LEU A 151 19.43 -2.54 -4.37
C LEU A 151 19.64 -3.56 -5.48
N ALA A 152 19.43 -4.81 -5.15
CA ALA A 152 19.37 -5.92 -6.09
C ALA A 152 17.94 -6.46 -6.18
N GLY A 153 17.60 -7.09 -7.30
CA GLY A 153 16.28 -7.69 -7.48
C GLY A 153 15.95 -8.68 -6.37
N GLY A 154 14.81 -8.49 -5.70
CA GLY A 154 14.37 -9.28 -4.56
C GLY A 154 14.73 -8.72 -3.18
N ASP A 155 15.48 -7.62 -3.11
CA ASP A 155 15.79 -6.98 -1.83
C ASP A 155 14.54 -6.42 -1.15
N GLU A 156 14.46 -6.60 0.15
CA GLU A 156 13.39 -6.06 0.98
C GLU A 156 13.84 -4.77 1.65
N VAL A 157 13.11 -3.69 1.39
CA VAL A 157 13.34 -2.38 2.00
C VAL A 157 12.27 -2.14 3.06
N GLN A 158 12.68 -1.90 4.30
CA GLN A 158 11.76 -1.57 5.39
C GLN A 158 11.82 -0.08 5.70
N ILE A 159 10.66 0.56 5.60
CA ILE A 159 10.45 1.98 5.88
C ILE A 159 9.32 2.10 6.89
N GLY A 160 9.66 2.35 8.16
CA GLY A 160 8.66 2.30 9.24
C GLY A 160 7.98 0.93 9.31
N LYS A 161 6.67 0.89 9.23
CA LYS A 161 5.86 -0.34 9.18
C LYS A 161 5.81 -0.98 7.79
N PHE A 162 6.20 -0.25 6.76
CA PHE A 162 6.15 -0.75 5.39
C PHE A 162 7.34 -1.64 5.11
N ARG A 163 7.07 -2.74 4.45
CA ARG A 163 8.06 -3.58 3.80
C ARG A 163 7.79 -3.64 2.32
N LEU A 164 8.77 -3.21 1.54
CA LEU A 164 8.70 -3.15 0.09
C LEU A 164 9.72 -4.11 -0.50
N VAL A 165 9.36 -4.76 -1.58
CA VAL A 165 10.28 -5.60 -2.36
C VAL A 165 10.69 -4.86 -3.61
N TYR A 166 11.99 -4.79 -3.84
CA TYR A 166 12.59 -4.20 -5.03
C TYR A 166 12.69 -5.26 -6.15
N LEU A 167 12.11 -4.95 -7.30
CA LEU A 167 12.11 -5.84 -8.46
C LEU A 167 12.65 -5.11 -9.67
N THR A 168 13.47 -5.79 -10.46
CA THR A 168 14.03 -5.24 -11.71
C THR A 168 13.84 -6.21 -12.86
N ALA A 169 13.84 -5.68 -14.10
CA ALA A 169 13.83 -6.49 -15.30
C ALA A 169 15.13 -7.29 -15.53
N ALA A 170 16.21 -6.94 -14.85
CA ALA A 170 17.53 -7.58 -14.99
C ALA A 170 17.66 -8.93 -14.25
N GLY A 171 16.56 -9.51 -13.85
CA GLY A 171 16.53 -10.87 -13.32
C GLY A 171 16.44 -10.94 -11.80
N VAL A 172 15.53 -11.78 -11.35
CA VAL A 172 15.53 -12.36 -10.03
C VAL A 172 16.80 -13.19 -9.88
N GLY A 173 17.77 -12.62 -9.16
CA GLY A 173 18.90 -13.41 -8.69
C GLY A 173 20.04 -13.61 -9.69
N ALA A 174 20.84 -12.58 -9.88
CA ALA A 174 22.26 -12.85 -10.00
C ALA A 174 22.79 -13.12 -8.59
N GLN A 175 22.68 -14.32 -8.14
CA GLN A 175 23.55 -14.79 -7.09
C GLN A 175 24.95 -14.88 -7.71
N ALA A 176 25.74 -13.92 -7.41
CA ALA A 176 27.18 -14.08 -7.56
C ALA A 176 27.71 -14.85 -6.36
#